data_84b22804d60e42ffdac369bb31ea0e36
#
_entry.id   84b22804d60e42ffdac369bb31ea0e36
#
_cell.length_a   1.000
_cell.length_b   1.000
_cell.length_c   1.000
_cell.angle_alpha   90.00
_cell.angle_beta   90.00
_cell.angle_gamma   90.00
#
_symmetry.space_group_name_H-M   'P 1'
#
loop_
_entity.id
_entity.type
_entity.pdbx_description
1 polymer ?
#
loop_
_entity_poly.entity_id
_entity_poly.type
_entity_poly.pdbx_seq_one_letter_code
_entity_poly.pdbx_strand_id
1 'polypeptide(L)'
;MIYEFGDFALDTRRHELRRSGEPQHLEPQVYAVLCHLVEHRDRLVTARELIERIWGHRFITPGTLNSRIKALRRALDDDGTTQRVIQTVRGMGFRIGVDVKARADPPSALAIGGTSQQIRFCRAHDGVRIAYATSGNASGSPLVKPANWLTHLEHDWNSAVWRHWVSELGRAHRFIRYDERGCGLSDHNAGDLSFDAWVCDLEAVVDAERLERFSLLGISQGCAVAIAYTVRHPERVDKLVLYGGYAVGRNYRNQTPQQEIEGSLLRNLVRVGWGRDNPAFRQVFGTLFVPEGTPEQWQWFNDLARTLPMENALSIMEMTHGIDVRPLAVALDTPTLVLHSRGDAMVPFENGRMLATLIPGARFVPLESRNHVLLETEPAWAQFLEEVRGFLGGA
;
A
#
# COMPACT_ATOMS: atom_id res chain seq x y z
N MET A 1 -0.40 -9.94 15.56
CA MET A 1 -0.19 -10.80 16.75
C MET A 1 -1.14 -10.36 17.83
N ILE A 2 -1.84 -11.29 18.48
CA ILE A 2 -2.67 -10.99 19.65
C ILE A 2 -1.94 -11.51 20.90
N TYR A 3 -1.79 -10.65 21.90
CA TYR A 3 -1.22 -11.00 23.19
C TYR A 3 -2.32 -10.98 24.24
N GLU A 4 -2.58 -12.13 24.86
CA GLU A 4 -3.60 -12.29 25.88
C GLU A 4 -2.94 -12.38 27.28
N PHE A 5 -3.39 -11.55 28.21
CA PHE A 5 -2.87 -11.51 29.60
C PHE A 5 -3.97 -11.03 30.56
N GLY A 6 -4.31 -11.82 31.55
CA GLY A 6 -5.45 -11.54 32.43
C GLY A 6 -6.74 -11.40 31.62
N ASP A 7 -7.44 -10.29 31.84
CA ASP A 7 -8.69 -9.96 31.12
C ASP A 7 -8.44 -9.16 29.82
N PHE A 8 -7.15 -8.94 29.48
CA PHE A 8 -6.75 -8.08 28.36
C PHE A 8 -6.32 -8.89 27.15
N ALA A 9 -6.66 -8.34 25.98
CA ALA A 9 -6.16 -8.78 24.69
C ALA A 9 -5.59 -7.56 23.95
N LEU A 10 -4.30 -7.57 23.66
CA LEU A 10 -3.60 -6.56 22.89
C LEU A 10 -3.43 -7.04 21.45
N ASP A 11 -4.15 -6.42 20.53
CA ASP A 11 -4.01 -6.66 19.10
C ASP A 11 -3.04 -5.64 18.49
N THR A 12 -1.81 -6.06 18.19
CA THR A 12 -0.78 -5.17 17.64
C THR A 12 -1.02 -4.78 16.19
N ARG A 13 -1.89 -5.47 15.45
CA ARG A 13 -2.24 -5.15 14.07
C ARG A 13 -3.35 -4.10 14.00
N ARG A 14 -4.35 -4.21 14.91
CA ARG A 14 -5.44 -3.24 14.99
C ARG A 14 -5.10 -2.03 15.83
N HIS A 15 -3.94 -2.01 16.49
CA HIS A 15 -3.57 -0.98 17.48
C HIS A 15 -4.61 -0.84 18.60
N GLU A 16 -5.13 -1.97 19.06
CA GLU A 16 -6.26 -2.01 19.97
C GLU A 16 -5.95 -2.83 21.22
N LEU A 17 -6.27 -2.26 22.39
CA LEU A 17 -6.35 -3.01 23.62
C LEU A 17 -7.82 -3.27 23.94
N ARG A 18 -8.18 -4.50 24.28
CA ARG A 18 -9.51 -4.87 24.77
C ARG A 18 -9.43 -5.44 26.18
N ARG A 19 -10.46 -5.15 26.97
CA ARG A 19 -10.68 -5.80 28.26
C ARG A 19 -12.00 -6.57 28.21
N SER A 20 -11.97 -7.88 28.43
CA SER A 20 -13.15 -8.74 28.34
C SER A 20 -13.98 -8.54 27.06
N GLY A 21 -13.29 -8.26 25.93
CA GLY A 21 -13.90 -7.99 24.63
C GLY A 21 -14.22 -6.54 24.33
N GLU A 22 -14.29 -5.65 25.34
CA GLU A 22 -14.59 -4.23 25.16
C GLU A 22 -13.34 -3.40 24.86
N PRO A 23 -13.37 -2.51 23.85
CA PRO A 23 -12.23 -1.66 23.49
C PRO A 23 -11.84 -0.73 24.65
N GLN A 24 -10.52 -0.59 24.89
CA GLN A 24 -9.93 0.34 25.84
C GLN A 24 -9.15 1.41 25.10
N HIS A 25 -9.50 2.66 25.33
CA HIS A 25 -8.78 3.77 24.70
C HIS A 25 -7.44 4.01 25.41
N LEU A 26 -6.33 3.94 24.63
CA LEU A 26 -5.00 4.31 25.09
C LEU A 26 -4.44 5.47 24.27
N GLU A 27 -3.77 6.42 24.94
CA GLU A 27 -2.95 7.40 24.22
C GLU A 27 -1.86 6.69 23.39
N PRO A 28 -1.51 7.18 22.20
CA PRO A 28 -0.56 6.51 21.29
C PRO A 28 0.77 6.12 21.95
N GLN A 29 1.33 7.00 22.79
CA GLN A 29 2.58 6.71 23.49
C GLN A 29 2.42 5.65 24.60
N VAL A 30 1.27 5.63 25.26
CA VAL A 30 0.95 4.61 26.29
C VAL A 30 0.78 3.25 25.63
N TYR A 31 0.11 3.23 24.49
CA TYR A 31 -0.04 2.03 23.67
C TYR A 31 1.33 1.50 23.20
N ALA A 32 2.21 2.37 22.68
CA ALA A 32 3.54 1.99 22.23
C ALA A 32 4.41 1.40 23.36
N VAL A 33 4.32 1.96 24.58
CA VAL A 33 4.98 1.39 25.77
C VAL A 33 4.47 0.00 26.06
N LEU A 34 3.14 -0.21 26.03
CA LEU A 34 2.56 -1.53 26.27
C LEU A 34 3.02 -2.56 25.23
N CYS A 35 2.93 -2.23 23.94
CA CYS A 35 3.39 -3.11 22.87
C CYS A 35 4.83 -3.55 23.09
N HIS A 36 5.73 -2.60 23.31
CA HIS A 36 7.14 -2.91 23.47
C HIS A 36 7.41 -3.80 24.70
N LEU A 37 6.73 -3.57 25.81
CA LEU A 37 6.85 -4.41 27.00
C LEU A 37 6.31 -5.83 26.78
N VAL A 38 5.19 -5.97 26.09
CA VAL A 38 4.55 -7.26 25.80
C VAL A 38 5.33 -8.06 24.75
N GLU A 39 5.88 -7.42 23.76
CA GLU A 39 6.75 -8.06 22.75
C GLU A 39 8.04 -8.60 23.37
N HIS A 40 8.56 -7.93 24.42
CA HIS A 40 9.78 -8.33 25.15
C HIS A 40 9.48 -8.87 26.56
N ARG A 41 8.34 -9.55 26.72
CA ARG A 41 7.83 -10.07 27.99
C ARG A 41 8.73 -11.03 28.74
N ASP A 42 9.66 -11.64 28.03
CA ASP A 42 10.63 -12.62 28.51
C ASP A 42 11.87 -12.00 29.20
N ARG A 43 12.00 -10.66 29.12
CA ARG A 43 13.16 -9.95 29.66
C ARG A 43 12.80 -8.62 30.33
N LEU A 44 13.77 -8.05 30.99
CA LEU A 44 13.72 -6.67 31.45
C LEU A 44 13.92 -5.72 30.26
N VAL A 45 13.06 -4.71 30.14
CA VAL A 45 13.18 -3.60 29.20
C VAL A 45 13.69 -2.37 29.96
N THR A 46 14.83 -1.84 29.57
CA THR A 46 15.42 -0.70 30.28
C THR A 46 14.66 0.59 30.01
N ALA A 47 14.72 1.53 30.96
CA ALA A 47 14.11 2.85 30.76
C ALA A 47 14.73 3.58 29.56
N ARG A 48 16.03 3.42 29.32
CA ARG A 48 16.73 3.97 28.16
C ARG A 48 16.19 3.40 26.84
N GLU A 49 16.03 2.08 26.77
CA GLU A 49 15.48 1.40 25.61
C GLU A 49 14.06 1.88 25.26
N LEU A 50 13.18 2.02 26.26
CA LEU A 50 11.84 2.57 26.07
C LEU A 50 11.88 4.01 25.54
N ILE A 51 12.77 4.83 26.08
CA ILE A 51 12.91 6.22 25.64
C ILE A 51 13.40 6.27 24.19
N GLU A 52 14.44 5.55 23.86
CA GLU A 52 15.01 5.49 22.50
C GLU A 52 13.98 4.96 21.49
N ARG A 53 13.25 3.90 21.85
CA ARG A 53 12.30 3.25 20.94
C ARG A 53 11.04 4.08 20.67
N ILE A 54 10.51 4.75 21.69
CA ILE A 54 9.20 5.42 21.62
C ILE A 54 9.32 6.90 21.26
N TRP A 55 10.40 7.57 21.69
CA TRP A 55 10.61 8.99 21.45
C TRP A 55 11.80 9.29 20.53
N GLY A 56 12.59 8.28 20.14
CA GLY A 56 13.80 8.45 19.34
C GLY A 56 14.83 9.31 20.06
N HIS A 57 15.49 10.21 19.32
CA HIS A 57 16.51 11.11 19.88
C HIS A 57 15.93 12.39 20.51
N ARG A 58 14.64 12.45 20.80
CA ARG A 58 14.05 13.60 21.50
C ARG A 58 14.47 13.59 22.96
N PHE A 59 14.98 14.71 23.44
CA PHE A 59 15.26 14.89 24.88
C PHE A 59 13.93 14.86 25.65
N ILE A 60 13.69 13.78 26.36
CA ILE A 60 12.58 13.69 27.31
C ILE A 60 13.11 13.53 28.73
N THR A 61 12.38 14.07 29.68
CA THR A 61 12.71 13.88 31.08
C THR A 61 12.29 12.49 31.57
N PRO A 62 12.99 11.89 32.55
CA PRO A 62 12.54 10.64 33.17
C PRO A 62 11.10 10.70 33.69
N GLY A 63 10.62 11.88 34.06
CA GLY A 63 9.23 12.13 34.47
C GLY A 63 8.21 11.83 33.36
N THR A 64 8.57 12.03 32.08
CA THR A 64 7.67 11.75 30.96
C THR A 64 7.40 10.25 30.85
N LEU A 65 8.44 9.40 30.90
CA LEU A 65 8.26 7.93 30.87
C LEU A 65 7.44 7.45 32.07
N ASN A 66 7.74 7.95 33.29
CA ASN A 66 7.00 7.59 34.50
C ASN A 66 5.51 7.98 34.41
N SER A 67 5.20 9.10 33.79
CA SER A 67 3.80 9.51 33.54
C SER A 67 3.09 8.54 32.60
N ARG A 68 3.75 8.06 31.55
CA ARG A 68 3.19 7.05 30.62
C ARG A 68 3.02 5.69 31.27
N ILE A 69 3.98 5.25 32.09
CA ILE A 69 3.84 4.02 32.92
C ILE A 69 2.67 4.14 33.89
N LYS A 70 2.48 5.30 34.53
CA LYS A 70 1.34 5.54 35.43
C LYS A 70 0.01 5.48 34.67
N ALA A 71 -0.07 6.11 33.50
CA ALA A 71 -1.26 6.06 32.64
C ALA A 71 -1.54 4.62 32.16
N LEU A 72 -0.51 3.88 31.78
CA LEU A 72 -0.62 2.48 31.37
C LEU A 72 -1.12 1.59 32.49
N ARG A 73 -0.57 1.71 33.71
CA ARG A 73 -1.08 0.97 34.88
C ARG A 73 -2.54 1.23 35.14
N ARG A 74 -2.96 2.51 35.11
CA ARG A 74 -4.39 2.87 35.25
C ARG A 74 -5.26 2.15 34.21
N ALA A 75 -4.84 2.10 32.97
CA ALA A 75 -5.59 1.46 31.90
C ALA A 75 -5.67 -0.07 32.06
N LEU A 76 -4.65 -0.67 32.69
CA LEU A 76 -4.57 -2.12 32.97
C LEU A 76 -5.13 -2.50 34.35
N ASP A 77 -5.78 -1.57 35.05
CA ASP A 77 -6.27 -1.78 36.41
C ASP A 77 -5.15 -2.34 37.34
N ASP A 78 -3.96 -1.78 37.16
CA ASP A 78 -2.75 -2.09 37.90
C ASP A 78 -2.33 -0.87 38.73
N ASP A 79 -1.84 -1.09 39.93
CA ASP A 79 -1.39 0.00 40.79
C ASP A 79 0.14 0.00 40.97
N GLY A 80 0.67 1.14 41.40
CA GLY A 80 2.10 1.29 41.61
C GLY A 80 2.64 0.52 42.83
N THR A 81 1.76 -0.02 43.67
CA THR A 81 2.08 -0.73 44.90
C THR A 81 2.16 -2.24 44.66
N THR A 82 1.11 -2.82 44.11
CA THR A 82 1.04 -4.27 43.82
C THR A 82 1.82 -4.65 42.56
N GLN A 83 1.87 -3.74 41.57
CA GLN A 83 2.63 -3.92 40.32
C GLN A 83 2.41 -5.30 39.68
N ARG A 84 1.15 -5.70 39.60
CA ARG A 84 0.75 -7.02 39.15
C ARG A 84 1.09 -7.24 37.68
N VAL A 85 0.76 -6.28 36.81
CA VAL A 85 0.95 -6.40 35.37
C VAL A 85 2.28 -5.79 34.95
N ILE A 86 2.61 -4.59 35.42
CA ILE A 86 3.85 -3.90 35.05
C ILE A 86 4.72 -3.73 36.31
N GLN A 87 5.79 -4.49 36.36
CA GLN A 87 6.75 -4.45 37.45
C GLN A 87 7.86 -3.45 37.17
N THR A 88 8.16 -2.60 38.16
CA THR A 88 9.35 -1.73 38.13
C THR A 88 10.52 -2.39 38.79
N VAL A 89 11.62 -2.53 38.07
CA VAL A 89 12.91 -2.89 38.65
C VAL A 89 13.71 -1.61 38.87
N ARG A 90 13.82 -1.18 40.10
CA ARG A 90 14.43 0.11 40.48
C ARG A 90 15.81 0.28 39.89
N GLY A 91 16.04 1.43 39.24
CA GLY A 91 17.32 1.77 38.61
C GLY A 91 17.61 1.04 37.31
N MET A 92 16.77 0.10 36.86
CA MET A 92 16.99 -0.69 35.65
C MET A 92 15.93 -0.50 34.58
N GLY A 93 14.64 -0.65 34.92
CA GLY A 93 13.58 -0.55 33.92
C GLY A 93 12.26 -1.19 34.35
N PHE A 94 11.58 -1.80 33.37
CA PHE A 94 10.25 -2.36 33.51
C PHE A 94 10.17 -3.75 32.89
N ARG A 95 9.26 -4.59 33.40
CA ARG A 95 8.93 -5.89 32.80
C ARG A 95 7.46 -6.23 33.00
N ILE A 96 6.94 -7.11 32.17
CA ILE A 96 5.62 -7.71 32.36
C ILE A 96 5.70 -8.76 33.50
N GLY A 97 4.78 -8.66 34.46
CA GLY A 97 4.73 -9.51 35.64
C GLY A 97 3.67 -10.61 35.58
N VAL A 98 2.92 -10.72 34.48
CA VAL A 98 1.87 -11.70 34.23
C VAL A 98 2.27 -12.62 33.09
N ASP A 99 1.68 -13.81 33.06
CA ASP A 99 1.82 -14.71 31.91
C ASP A 99 1.13 -14.09 30.68
N VAL A 100 1.86 -14.00 29.58
CA VAL A 100 1.37 -13.46 28.31
C VAL A 100 1.39 -14.56 27.26
N LYS A 101 0.22 -14.99 26.86
CA LYS A 101 0.07 -15.93 25.76
C LYS A 101 0.07 -15.16 24.44
N ALA A 102 1.11 -15.36 23.65
CA ALA A 102 1.14 -14.87 22.28
C ALA A 102 0.38 -15.88 21.41
N ARG A 103 -0.73 -15.45 20.87
CA ARG A 103 -1.40 -16.18 19.81
C ARG A 103 -1.02 -15.54 18.49
N ALA A 104 -0.31 -16.28 17.63
CA ALA A 104 -0.34 -15.95 16.23
C ALA A 104 -1.82 -15.86 15.88
N ASP A 105 -2.27 -14.72 15.34
CA ASP A 105 -3.56 -14.77 14.67
C ASP A 105 -3.54 -16.03 13.81
N PRO A 106 -4.57 -16.88 13.87
CA PRO A 106 -4.83 -17.73 12.72
C PRO A 106 -4.82 -16.74 11.55
N PRO A 107 -4.16 -17.03 10.40
CA PRO A 107 -4.08 -16.08 9.32
C PRO A 107 -5.43 -15.41 9.24
N SER A 108 -5.50 -14.13 9.61
CA SER A 108 -6.78 -13.47 9.79
C SER A 108 -7.42 -13.52 8.43
N ALA A 109 -8.26 -14.53 8.25
CA ALA A 109 -9.42 -14.36 7.44
C ALA A 109 -10.24 -13.23 8.09
N LEU A 110 -9.78 -11.98 7.97
CA LEU A 110 -10.68 -10.91 7.72
C LEU A 110 -11.33 -11.33 6.41
N ALA A 111 -12.36 -12.15 6.56
CA ALA A 111 -13.25 -12.48 5.49
C ALA A 111 -13.88 -11.17 5.03
N ILE A 112 -13.17 -10.51 4.12
CA ILE A 112 -13.80 -9.61 3.20
C ILE A 112 -14.65 -10.55 2.34
N GLY A 113 -15.92 -10.77 2.73
CA GLY A 113 -16.82 -11.64 1.99
C GLY A 113 -16.26 -13.05 1.68
N GLY A 114 -15.62 -13.74 2.63
CA GLY A 114 -15.17 -15.14 2.46
C GLY A 114 -13.88 -15.36 1.67
N THR A 115 -13.17 -14.31 1.24
CA THR A 115 -11.95 -14.46 0.41
C THR A 115 -10.67 -14.20 1.21
N SER A 116 -9.76 -15.17 1.19
CA SER A 116 -8.39 -15.02 1.66
C SER A 116 -7.46 -14.66 0.49
N GLN A 117 -6.44 -13.83 0.75
CA GLN A 117 -5.36 -13.62 -0.22
C GLN A 117 -4.38 -14.81 -0.15
N GLN A 118 -4.01 -15.36 -1.31
CA GLN A 118 -2.97 -16.37 -1.43
C GLN A 118 -1.73 -15.74 -2.07
N ILE A 119 -0.66 -15.57 -1.29
CA ILE A 119 0.61 -15.02 -1.77
C ILE A 119 1.49 -16.18 -2.26
N ARG A 120 2.06 -16.02 -3.44
CA ARG A 120 2.98 -16.94 -4.11
C ARG A 120 4.15 -16.17 -4.72
N PHE A 121 5.11 -16.90 -5.25
CA PHE A 121 6.29 -16.34 -5.88
C PHE A 121 6.53 -17.00 -7.23
N CYS A 122 6.89 -16.20 -8.23
CA CYS A 122 7.42 -16.67 -9.51
C CYS A 122 8.78 -16.02 -9.78
N ARG A 123 9.41 -16.40 -10.89
CA ARG A 123 10.66 -15.78 -11.34
C ARG A 123 10.45 -15.17 -12.71
N ALA A 124 10.86 -13.92 -12.87
CA ALA A 124 11.01 -13.29 -14.16
C ALA A 124 12.16 -13.96 -14.95
N HIS A 125 12.23 -13.72 -16.26
CA HIS A 125 13.23 -14.36 -17.15
C HIS A 125 14.67 -14.07 -16.75
N ASP A 126 14.93 -12.92 -16.09
CA ASP A 126 16.22 -12.51 -15.56
C ASP A 126 16.54 -13.09 -14.17
N GLY A 127 15.64 -13.93 -13.64
CA GLY A 127 15.79 -14.63 -12.37
C GLY A 127 15.26 -13.87 -11.15
N VAL A 128 14.81 -12.62 -11.30
CA VAL A 128 14.22 -11.82 -10.21
C VAL A 128 12.97 -12.51 -9.71
N ARG A 129 12.85 -12.64 -8.38
CA ARG A 129 11.69 -13.23 -7.73
C ARG A 129 10.60 -12.17 -7.56
N ILE A 130 9.42 -12.45 -8.10
CA ILE A 130 8.24 -11.61 -8.04
C ILE A 130 7.22 -12.25 -7.10
N ALA A 131 6.77 -11.50 -6.10
CA ALA A 131 5.68 -11.88 -5.21
C ALA A 131 4.35 -11.48 -5.87
N TYR A 132 3.41 -12.40 -5.94
CA TYR A 132 2.07 -12.13 -6.44
C TYR A 132 1.00 -12.73 -5.55
N ALA A 133 -0.20 -12.18 -5.60
CA ALA A 133 -1.31 -12.64 -4.79
C ALA A 133 -2.56 -12.84 -5.63
N THR A 134 -3.25 -13.95 -5.34
CA THR A 134 -4.57 -14.25 -5.89
C THR A 134 -5.62 -14.09 -4.79
N SER A 135 -6.72 -13.45 -5.09
CA SER A 135 -7.84 -13.23 -4.17
C SER A 135 -9.17 -13.20 -4.93
N GLY A 136 -10.28 -13.15 -4.20
CA GLY A 136 -11.60 -13.00 -4.76
C GLY A 136 -12.24 -14.31 -5.23
N ASN A 137 -13.12 -14.21 -6.24
CA ASN A 137 -13.90 -15.35 -6.76
C ASN A 137 -13.00 -16.26 -7.62
N ALA A 138 -12.66 -17.41 -7.08
CA ALA A 138 -11.81 -18.38 -7.78
C ALA A 138 -12.38 -18.88 -9.12
N SER A 139 -13.71 -18.85 -9.29
CA SER A 139 -14.40 -19.23 -10.53
C SER A 139 -14.69 -18.03 -11.44
N GLY A 140 -14.40 -16.81 -10.98
CA GLY A 140 -14.56 -15.59 -11.77
C GLY A 140 -13.53 -15.48 -12.88
N SER A 141 -13.85 -14.67 -13.90
CA SER A 141 -12.89 -14.34 -14.95
C SER A 141 -11.64 -13.68 -14.35
N PRO A 142 -10.43 -14.03 -14.82
CA PRO A 142 -9.22 -13.43 -14.27
C PRO A 142 -9.13 -11.94 -14.59
N LEU A 143 -8.87 -11.14 -13.54
CA LEU A 143 -8.54 -9.72 -13.64
C LEU A 143 -7.16 -9.51 -13.04
N VAL A 144 -6.21 -9.09 -13.86
CA VAL A 144 -4.83 -8.86 -13.42
C VAL A 144 -4.57 -7.35 -13.31
N LYS A 145 -4.06 -6.94 -12.17
CA LYS A 145 -3.64 -5.57 -11.91
C LYS A 145 -2.11 -5.49 -11.95
N PRO A 146 -1.50 -4.93 -13.00
CA PRO A 146 -0.08 -4.59 -12.99
C PRO A 146 0.29 -3.74 -11.78
N ALA A 147 1.51 -3.91 -11.31
CA ALA A 147 2.03 -3.09 -10.23
C ALA A 147 2.00 -1.60 -10.61
N ASN A 148 1.92 -0.75 -9.61
CA ASN A 148 1.98 0.70 -9.73
C ASN A 148 2.87 1.27 -8.63
N TRP A 149 3.16 2.55 -8.65
CA TRP A 149 4.03 3.23 -7.68
C TRP A 149 3.78 2.74 -6.25
N LEU A 150 4.79 2.12 -5.69
CA LEU A 150 4.88 1.46 -4.40
C LEU A 150 3.77 0.42 -4.16
N THR A 151 4.14 -0.82 -4.24
CA THR A 151 3.27 -1.95 -3.90
C THR A 151 3.82 -2.72 -2.71
N HIS A 152 2.92 -3.27 -1.92
CA HIS A 152 3.22 -4.26 -0.91
C HIS A 152 1.96 -5.08 -0.61
N LEU A 153 1.92 -6.30 -1.09
CA LEU A 153 0.72 -7.16 -1.07
C LEU A 153 0.05 -7.28 0.30
N GLU A 154 0.84 -7.36 1.38
CA GLU A 154 0.30 -7.45 2.74
C GLU A 154 -0.17 -6.09 3.28
N HIS A 155 0.57 -5.00 2.98
CA HIS A 155 0.17 -3.65 3.38
C HIS A 155 -1.12 -3.23 2.67
N ASP A 156 -1.23 -3.50 1.36
CA ASP A 156 -2.40 -3.17 0.56
C ASP A 156 -3.64 -3.92 1.04
N TRP A 157 -3.48 -5.20 1.40
CA TRP A 157 -4.58 -6.07 1.83
C TRP A 157 -5.37 -5.52 3.02
N ASN A 158 -4.68 -4.92 3.98
CA ASN A 158 -5.27 -4.40 5.21
C ASN A 158 -5.39 -2.87 5.22
N SER A 159 -5.14 -2.20 4.10
CA SER A 159 -5.02 -0.75 4.07
C SER A 159 -6.37 -0.05 4.01
N ALA A 160 -6.43 1.14 4.59
CA ALA A 160 -7.56 2.06 4.46
C ALA A 160 -7.66 2.66 3.04
N VAL A 161 -6.66 2.39 2.16
CA VAL A 161 -6.58 2.93 0.80
C VAL A 161 -6.94 1.90 -0.27
N TRP A 162 -6.48 0.63 -0.13
CA TRP A 162 -6.64 -0.39 -1.16
C TRP A 162 -7.62 -1.51 -0.82
N ARG A 163 -7.99 -1.69 0.46
CA ARG A 163 -8.82 -2.82 0.87
C ARG A 163 -10.13 -2.92 0.10
N HIS A 164 -10.83 -1.80 -0.11
CA HIS A 164 -12.09 -1.77 -0.85
C HIS A 164 -11.90 -2.12 -2.33
N TRP A 165 -10.80 -1.70 -2.97
CA TRP A 165 -10.45 -2.10 -4.34
C TRP A 165 -10.34 -3.60 -4.46
N VAL A 166 -9.58 -4.23 -3.55
CA VAL A 166 -9.37 -5.68 -3.55
C VAL A 166 -10.68 -6.43 -3.29
N SER A 167 -11.47 -5.95 -2.32
CA SER A 167 -12.76 -6.54 -1.98
C SER A 167 -13.76 -6.47 -3.12
N GLU A 168 -13.98 -5.29 -3.67
CA GLU A 168 -15.04 -5.06 -4.66
C GLU A 168 -14.73 -5.68 -6.02
N LEU A 169 -13.47 -5.60 -6.47
CA LEU A 169 -13.04 -6.24 -7.70
C LEU A 169 -12.98 -7.78 -7.55
N GLY A 170 -12.60 -8.25 -6.36
CA GLY A 170 -12.59 -9.67 -6.06
C GLY A 170 -13.97 -10.34 -5.96
N ARG A 171 -15.06 -9.58 -5.84
CA ARG A 171 -16.42 -10.18 -5.78
C ARG A 171 -16.79 -10.93 -7.05
N ALA A 172 -16.47 -10.36 -8.20
CA ALA A 172 -16.81 -10.92 -9.51
C ALA A 172 -15.63 -11.65 -10.16
N HIS A 173 -14.40 -11.29 -9.81
CA HIS A 173 -13.21 -11.72 -10.52
C HIS A 173 -12.27 -12.54 -9.63
N ARG A 174 -11.51 -13.45 -10.26
CA ARG A 174 -10.26 -13.95 -9.73
C ARG A 174 -9.24 -12.83 -9.87
N PHE A 175 -9.03 -12.05 -8.79
CA PHE A 175 -8.24 -10.84 -8.80
C PHE A 175 -6.78 -11.12 -8.46
N ILE A 176 -5.87 -10.79 -9.37
CA ILE A 176 -4.44 -11.08 -9.29
C ILE A 176 -3.67 -9.76 -9.25
N ARG A 177 -2.78 -9.63 -8.27
CA ARG A 177 -1.90 -8.47 -8.07
C ARG A 177 -0.50 -8.96 -7.78
N TYR A 178 0.50 -8.13 -8.01
CA TYR A 178 1.89 -8.45 -7.65
C TYR A 178 2.64 -7.21 -7.15
N ASP A 179 3.71 -7.46 -6.40
CA ASP A 179 4.64 -6.43 -6.01
C ASP A 179 5.66 -6.21 -7.13
N GLU A 180 5.82 -4.95 -7.52
CA GLU A 180 6.84 -4.54 -8.49
C GLU A 180 8.23 -4.99 -8.01
N ARG A 181 9.11 -5.37 -8.94
CA ARG A 181 10.51 -5.61 -8.62
C ARG A 181 11.11 -4.41 -7.89
N GLY A 182 11.88 -4.64 -6.87
CA GLY A 182 12.38 -3.58 -6.02
C GLY A 182 11.45 -3.19 -4.88
N CYS A 183 10.17 -3.68 -4.85
CA CYS A 183 9.15 -3.31 -3.86
C CYS A 183 8.60 -4.51 -3.09
N GLY A 184 7.96 -4.23 -1.96
CA GLY A 184 7.12 -5.15 -1.20
C GLY A 184 7.81 -6.46 -0.85
N LEU A 185 7.19 -7.57 -1.23
CA LEU A 185 7.69 -8.93 -1.02
C LEU A 185 8.53 -9.46 -2.19
N SER A 186 8.62 -8.72 -3.31
CA SER A 186 9.50 -9.03 -4.43
C SER A 186 10.96 -8.75 -4.09
N ASP A 187 11.90 -9.26 -4.88
CA ASP A 187 13.32 -9.02 -4.65
C ASP A 187 13.64 -7.52 -4.76
N HIS A 188 14.21 -6.95 -3.68
CA HIS A 188 14.62 -5.54 -3.64
C HIS A 188 15.89 -5.26 -4.44
N ASN A 189 16.80 -6.23 -4.55
CA ASN A 189 18.03 -6.14 -5.33
C ASN A 189 17.80 -6.68 -6.76
N ALA A 190 16.88 -6.08 -7.48
CA ALA A 190 16.43 -6.59 -8.77
C ALA A 190 17.40 -6.28 -9.94
N GLY A 191 18.42 -5.44 -9.71
CA GLY A 191 19.40 -5.03 -10.74
C GLY A 191 18.78 -4.12 -11.80
N ASP A 192 17.98 -4.67 -12.71
CA ASP A 192 17.27 -3.92 -13.75
C ASP A 192 15.87 -3.49 -13.27
N LEU A 193 15.63 -2.19 -13.20
CA LEU A 193 14.34 -1.55 -12.91
C LEU A 193 13.74 -0.87 -14.14
N SER A 194 14.14 -1.29 -15.35
CA SER A 194 13.66 -0.70 -16.60
C SER A 194 12.17 -0.95 -16.83
N PHE A 195 11.56 -0.12 -17.66
CA PHE A 195 10.16 -0.30 -18.07
C PHE A 195 9.91 -1.66 -18.73
N ASP A 196 10.88 -2.14 -19.52
CA ASP A 196 10.82 -3.44 -20.18
C ASP A 196 10.81 -4.59 -19.18
N ALA A 197 11.63 -4.49 -18.13
CA ALA A 197 11.67 -5.44 -17.03
C ALA A 197 10.32 -5.51 -16.27
N TRP A 198 9.61 -4.37 -16.11
CA TRP A 198 8.28 -4.38 -15.50
C TRP A 198 7.24 -5.09 -16.37
N VAL A 199 7.34 -4.99 -17.69
CA VAL A 199 6.47 -5.78 -18.60
C VAL A 199 6.76 -7.27 -18.48
N CYS A 200 8.02 -7.65 -18.39
CA CYS A 200 8.44 -9.03 -18.16
C CYS A 200 8.02 -9.59 -16.79
N ASP A 201 7.91 -8.74 -15.77
CA ASP A 201 7.33 -9.16 -14.47
C ASP A 201 5.86 -9.54 -14.61
N LEU A 202 5.09 -8.76 -15.35
CA LEU A 202 3.70 -9.12 -15.66
C LEU A 202 3.62 -10.43 -16.46
N GLU A 203 4.48 -10.62 -17.46
CA GLU A 203 4.59 -11.88 -18.21
C GLU A 203 4.82 -13.06 -17.27
N ALA A 204 5.79 -12.96 -16.37
CA ALA A 204 6.11 -14.02 -15.41
C ALA A 204 4.94 -14.37 -14.48
N VAL A 205 4.18 -13.36 -14.02
CA VAL A 205 3.02 -13.57 -13.14
C VAL A 205 1.87 -14.29 -13.87
N VAL A 206 1.51 -13.83 -15.07
CA VAL A 206 0.41 -14.43 -15.82
C VAL A 206 0.75 -15.86 -16.31
N ASP A 207 2.02 -16.13 -16.59
CA ASP A 207 2.50 -17.47 -16.96
C ASP A 207 2.51 -18.40 -15.73
N ALA A 208 2.94 -17.93 -14.57
CA ALA A 208 2.89 -18.69 -13.32
C ALA A 208 1.45 -19.10 -12.94
N GLU A 209 0.47 -18.22 -13.21
CA GLU A 209 -0.97 -18.49 -13.02
C GLU A 209 -1.62 -19.23 -14.20
N ARG A 210 -0.86 -19.53 -15.27
CA ARG A 210 -1.29 -20.24 -16.49
C ARG A 210 -2.54 -19.62 -17.11
N LEU A 211 -2.55 -18.28 -17.19
CA LEU A 211 -3.67 -17.57 -17.78
C LEU A 211 -3.55 -17.56 -19.30
N GLU A 212 -4.50 -18.19 -19.98
CA GLU A 212 -4.59 -18.12 -21.44
C GLU A 212 -5.20 -16.79 -21.89
N ARG A 213 -6.32 -16.40 -21.24
CA ARG A 213 -7.02 -15.14 -21.51
C ARG A 213 -7.47 -14.50 -20.20
N PHE A 214 -7.36 -13.16 -20.13
CA PHE A 214 -7.71 -12.37 -18.94
C PHE A 214 -7.92 -10.91 -19.29
N SER A 215 -8.51 -10.16 -18.34
CA SER A 215 -8.59 -8.71 -18.44
C SER A 215 -7.51 -8.03 -17.60
N LEU A 216 -7.08 -6.85 -18.04
CA LEU A 216 -6.09 -6.03 -17.32
C LEU A 216 -6.75 -4.79 -16.71
N LEU A 217 -6.35 -4.45 -15.48
CA LEU A 217 -6.64 -3.18 -14.82
C LEU A 217 -5.34 -2.44 -14.54
N GLY A 218 -4.93 -1.58 -15.45
CA GLY A 218 -3.83 -0.65 -15.22
C GLY A 218 -4.25 0.52 -14.34
N ILE A 219 -3.44 0.83 -13.33
CA ILE A 219 -3.62 2.01 -12.48
C ILE A 219 -2.32 2.83 -12.52
N SER A 220 -2.42 4.15 -12.74
CA SER A 220 -1.26 5.05 -12.77
C SER A 220 -0.19 4.58 -13.78
N GLN A 221 1.06 4.37 -13.36
CA GLN A 221 2.13 3.82 -14.21
C GLN A 221 1.81 2.41 -14.72
N GLY A 222 1.05 1.62 -13.98
CA GLY A 222 0.61 0.29 -14.41
C GLY A 222 -0.25 0.33 -15.67
N CYS A 223 -0.82 1.47 -16.05
CA CYS A 223 -1.46 1.65 -17.35
C CYS A 223 -0.48 1.48 -18.51
N ALA A 224 0.70 2.06 -18.40
CA ALA A 224 1.73 1.92 -19.44
C ALA A 224 2.21 0.46 -19.58
N VAL A 225 2.41 -0.23 -18.45
CA VAL A 225 2.76 -1.66 -18.44
C VAL A 225 1.65 -2.50 -19.08
N ALA A 226 0.38 -2.23 -18.73
CA ALA A 226 -0.78 -2.91 -19.30
C ALA A 226 -0.87 -2.71 -20.83
N ILE A 227 -0.66 -1.48 -21.31
CA ILE A 227 -0.63 -1.15 -22.74
C ILE A 227 0.49 -1.93 -23.44
N ALA A 228 1.72 -1.88 -22.92
CA ALA A 228 2.86 -2.55 -23.53
C ALA A 228 2.67 -4.07 -23.57
N TYR A 229 2.18 -4.68 -22.48
CA TYR A 229 1.86 -6.09 -22.45
C TYR A 229 0.78 -6.46 -23.48
N THR A 230 -0.30 -5.67 -23.55
CA THR A 230 -1.42 -5.94 -24.48
C THR A 230 -0.96 -5.90 -25.95
N VAL A 231 -0.07 -4.97 -26.30
CA VAL A 231 0.48 -4.91 -27.67
C VAL A 231 1.40 -6.09 -27.97
N ARG A 232 2.13 -6.62 -26.98
CA ARG A 232 2.99 -7.82 -27.15
C ARG A 232 2.18 -9.10 -27.25
N HIS A 233 1.05 -9.19 -26.53
CA HIS A 233 0.24 -10.40 -26.37
C HIS A 233 -1.26 -10.11 -26.58
N PRO A 234 -1.66 -9.60 -27.76
CA PRO A 234 -3.03 -9.16 -28.00
C PRO A 234 -4.06 -10.30 -27.89
N GLU A 235 -3.64 -11.54 -28.16
CA GLU A 235 -4.47 -12.73 -28.05
C GLU A 235 -4.81 -13.12 -26.61
N ARG A 236 -4.05 -12.63 -25.62
CA ARG A 236 -4.22 -12.97 -24.21
C ARG A 236 -5.09 -11.97 -23.45
N VAL A 237 -5.31 -10.76 -23.97
CA VAL A 237 -6.02 -9.70 -23.26
C VAL A 237 -7.41 -9.48 -23.83
N ASP A 238 -8.43 -9.84 -23.04
CA ASP A 238 -9.83 -9.68 -23.46
C ASP A 238 -10.30 -8.22 -23.41
N LYS A 239 -9.98 -7.52 -22.33
CA LYS A 239 -10.39 -6.13 -22.09
C LYS A 239 -9.32 -5.39 -21.27
N LEU A 240 -9.18 -4.11 -21.56
CA LEU A 240 -8.22 -3.24 -20.90
C LEU A 240 -8.93 -2.09 -20.19
N VAL A 241 -8.78 -2.01 -18.87
CA VAL A 241 -9.22 -0.89 -18.04
C VAL A 241 -8.01 -0.08 -17.62
N LEU A 242 -8.01 1.22 -17.88
CA LEU A 242 -6.92 2.15 -17.57
C LEU A 242 -7.46 3.27 -16.66
N TYR A 243 -7.00 3.31 -15.41
CA TYR A 243 -7.41 4.32 -14.45
C TYR A 243 -6.24 5.20 -14.01
N GLY A 244 -6.44 6.53 -14.08
CA GLY A 244 -5.47 7.53 -13.60
C GLY A 244 -4.09 7.45 -14.28
N GLY A 245 -4.06 6.91 -15.52
CA GLY A 245 -2.83 6.64 -16.25
C GLY A 245 -2.38 7.76 -17.17
N TYR A 246 -1.25 7.53 -17.82
CA TYR A 246 -0.63 8.44 -18.77
C TYR A 246 0.07 7.68 -19.89
N ALA A 247 0.08 8.27 -21.10
CA ALA A 247 0.83 7.76 -22.24
C ALA A 247 2.30 8.20 -22.20
N VAL A 248 2.59 9.33 -21.55
CA VAL A 248 3.94 9.90 -21.45
C VAL A 248 4.26 10.30 -20.03
N GLY A 249 5.43 9.89 -19.58
CA GLY A 249 6.04 10.32 -18.33
C GLY A 249 6.41 11.81 -18.35
N ARG A 250 6.79 12.32 -17.19
CA ARG A 250 7.03 13.76 -16.99
C ARG A 250 8.06 14.33 -17.98
N ASN A 251 9.11 13.59 -18.33
CA ASN A 251 10.20 14.04 -19.21
C ASN A 251 9.74 14.34 -20.65
N TYR A 252 8.60 13.79 -21.09
CA TYR A 252 8.05 13.97 -22.45
C TYR A 252 6.81 14.85 -22.49
N ARG A 253 6.40 15.41 -21.35
CA ARG A 253 5.32 16.40 -21.29
C ARG A 253 5.88 17.78 -21.57
N ASN A 254 5.12 18.61 -22.29
CA ASN A 254 5.42 20.05 -22.43
C ASN A 254 5.20 20.71 -21.06
N GLN A 255 6.24 20.71 -20.22
CA GLN A 255 6.14 21.26 -18.88
C GLN A 255 6.30 22.77 -18.90
N THR A 256 5.54 23.44 -18.05
CA THR A 256 5.83 24.82 -17.68
C THR A 256 7.06 24.86 -16.77
N PRO A 257 7.79 25.99 -16.70
CA PRO A 257 8.91 26.13 -15.76
C PRO A 257 8.53 25.80 -14.30
N GLN A 258 7.29 26.11 -13.92
CA GLN A 258 6.77 25.77 -12.59
C GLN A 258 6.66 24.25 -12.39
N GLN A 259 6.17 23.51 -13.36
CA GLN A 259 6.06 22.04 -13.29
C GLN A 259 7.43 21.34 -13.27
N GLU A 260 8.45 21.93 -13.92
CA GLU A 260 9.83 21.43 -13.84
C GLU A 260 10.40 21.61 -12.43
N ILE A 261 10.15 22.76 -11.80
CA ILE A 261 10.54 23.02 -10.40
C ILE A 261 9.87 22.03 -9.47
N GLU A 262 8.56 21.79 -9.60
CA GLU A 262 7.80 20.83 -8.80
C GLU A 262 8.36 19.40 -8.94
N GLY A 263 8.67 18.96 -10.16
CA GLY A 263 9.29 17.66 -10.40
C GLY A 263 10.67 17.51 -9.74
N SER A 264 11.47 18.56 -9.79
CA SER A 264 12.77 18.61 -9.13
C SER A 264 12.63 18.60 -7.61
N LEU A 265 11.65 19.32 -7.08
CA LEU A 265 11.34 19.33 -5.65
C LEU A 265 10.95 17.92 -5.16
N LEU A 266 10.06 17.21 -5.84
CA LEU A 266 9.64 15.86 -5.46
C LEU A 266 10.83 14.88 -5.44
N ARG A 267 11.71 14.92 -6.44
CA ARG A 267 12.95 14.12 -6.45
C ARG A 267 13.85 14.43 -5.25
N ASN A 268 14.02 15.71 -4.93
CA ASN A 268 14.83 16.12 -3.79
C ASN A 268 14.19 15.71 -2.45
N LEU A 269 12.86 15.73 -2.34
CA LEU A 269 12.15 15.23 -1.16
C LEU A 269 12.40 13.73 -0.94
N VAL A 270 12.41 12.92 -1.98
CA VAL A 270 12.81 11.51 -1.88
C VAL A 270 14.25 11.40 -1.44
N ARG A 271 15.18 12.07 -2.15
CA ARG A 271 16.63 11.98 -1.87
C ARG A 271 17.01 12.40 -0.45
N VAL A 272 16.35 13.42 0.09
CA VAL A 272 16.68 13.98 1.41
C VAL A 272 15.88 13.38 2.54
N GLY A 273 14.65 12.96 2.28
CA GLY A 273 13.66 12.66 3.32
C GLY A 273 13.19 11.22 3.41
N TRP A 274 13.46 10.39 2.41
CA TRP A 274 12.85 9.05 2.33
C TRP A 274 13.17 8.14 3.51
N GLY A 275 14.42 8.05 3.89
CA GLY A 275 14.90 7.23 5.01
C GLY A 275 14.84 7.90 6.39
N ARG A 276 14.33 9.15 6.49
CA ARG A 276 14.28 9.87 7.77
C ARG A 276 13.09 9.44 8.63
N ASP A 277 13.25 9.48 9.94
CA ASP A 277 12.15 9.22 10.88
C ASP A 277 11.04 10.27 10.80
N ASN A 278 11.39 11.54 10.50
CA ASN A 278 10.39 12.59 10.32
C ASN A 278 9.52 12.32 9.08
N PRO A 279 8.20 12.13 9.24
CA PRO A 279 7.30 11.79 8.15
C PRO A 279 7.05 12.95 7.17
N ALA A 280 7.36 14.19 7.52
CA ALA A 280 6.98 15.38 6.77
C ALA A 280 7.34 15.31 5.27
N PHE A 281 8.50 14.74 4.94
CA PHE A 281 8.95 14.62 3.55
C PHE A 281 8.14 13.60 2.75
N ARG A 282 7.64 12.54 3.41
CA ARG A 282 6.84 11.48 2.76
C ARG A 282 5.36 11.82 2.73
N GLN A 283 4.88 12.62 3.69
CA GLN A 283 3.48 13.07 3.75
C GLN A 283 3.07 13.85 2.50
N VAL A 284 4.00 14.54 1.84
CA VAL A 284 3.74 15.22 0.57
C VAL A 284 3.18 14.23 -0.47
N PHE A 285 3.74 13.02 -0.55
CA PHE A 285 3.24 12.01 -1.50
C PHE A 285 1.84 11.53 -1.13
N GLY A 286 1.57 11.22 0.14
CA GLY A 286 0.24 10.84 0.60
C GLY A 286 -0.81 11.90 0.25
N THR A 287 -0.51 13.17 0.44
CA THR A 287 -1.42 14.27 0.12
C THR A 287 -1.57 14.54 -1.39
N LEU A 288 -0.63 14.10 -2.22
CA LEU A 288 -0.78 14.14 -3.68
C LEU A 288 -1.61 12.96 -4.20
N PHE A 289 -1.45 11.78 -3.62
CA PHE A 289 -2.22 10.60 -4.02
C PHE A 289 -3.67 10.66 -3.56
N VAL A 290 -3.90 11.13 -2.34
CA VAL A 290 -5.24 11.22 -1.74
C VAL A 290 -5.40 12.55 -1.00
N PRO A 291 -5.51 13.70 -1.73
CA PRO A 291 -5.64 15.02 -1.10
C PRO A 291 -6.84 15.14 -0.16
N GLU A 292 -7.91 14.37 -0.40
CA GLU A 292 -9.11 14.32 0.44
C GLU A 292 -9.07 13.15 1.44
N GLY A 293 -7.91 12.54 1.62
CA GLY A 293 -7.69 11.44 2.54
C GLY A 293 -7.70 11.84 4.01
N THR A 294 -7.92 10.86 4.86
CA THR A 294 -7.81 10.99 6.31
C THR A 294 -6.35 10.93 6.77
N PRO A 295 -6.02 11.40 7.98
CA PRO A 295 -4.69 11.24 8.56
C PRO A 295 -4.21 9.77 8.60
N GLU A 296 -5.10 8.80 8.79
CA GLU A 296 -4.80 7.37 8.76
C GLU A 296 -4.38 6.93 7.36
N GLN A 297 -5.07 7.38 6.32
CA GLN A 297 -4.74 7.09 4.92
C GLN A 297 -3.40 7.70 4.52
N TRP A 298 -3.09 8.94 4.93
CA TRP A 298 -1.78 9.55 4.71
C TRP A 298 -0.67 8.82 5.49
N GLN A 299 -0.96 8.38 6.72
CA GLN A 299 -0.01 7.60 7.50
C GLN A 299 0.29 6.26 6.84
N TRP A 300 -0.71 5.63 6.24
CA TRP A 300 -0.52 4.39 5.49
C TRP A 300 0.50 4.56 4.33
N PHE A 301 0.38 5.62 3.52
CA PHE A 301 1.38 5.93 2.48
C PHE A 301 2.77 6.15 3.05
N ASN A 302 2.84 6.78 4.21
CA ASN A 302 4.09 7.02 4.92
C ASN A 302 4.78 5.72 5.36
N ASP A 303 3.99 4.78 5.89
CA ASP A 303 4.48 3.49 6.35
C ASP A 303 4.87 2.59 5.17
N LEU A 304 4.10 2.60 4.09
CA LEU A 304 4.44 1.93 2.85
C LEU A 304 5.78 2.43 2.29
N ALA A 305 5.99 3.74 2.23
CA ALA A 305 7.23 4.32 1.76
C ALA A 305 8.47 3.88 2.56
N ARG A 306 8.29 3.56 3.86
CA ARG A 306 9.38 3.06 4.72
C ARG A 306 9.80 1.63 4.40
N THR A 307 8.98 0.87 3.68
CA THR A 307 9.32 -0.51 3.28
C THR A 307 10.30 -0.57 2.12
N LEU A 308 10.53 0.56 1.43
CA LEU A 308 11.31 0.64 0.22
C LEU A 308 12.64 1.38 0.44
N PRO A 309 13.79 0.84 -0.03
CA PRO A 309 15.04 1.58 -0.08
C PRO A 309 14.93 2.87 -0.90
N MET A 310 15.61 3.92 -0.47
CA MET A 310 15.59 5.23 -1.14
C MET A 310 16.06 5.14 -2.59
N GLU A 311 17.08 4.35 -2.84
CA GLU A 311 17.67 4.14 -4.17
C GLU A 311 16.63 3.55 -5.14
N ASN A 312 15.85 2.56 -4.69
CA ASN A 312 14.78 1.97 -5.48
C ASN A 312 13.67 2.99 -5.75
N ALA A 313 13.27 3.77 -4.72
CA ALA A 313 12.25 4.81 -4.88
C ALA A 313 12.66 5.85 -5.94
N LEU A 314 13.93 6.28 -5.93
CA LEU A 314 14.47 7.20 -6.93
C LEU A 314 14.50 6.59 -8.33
N SER A 315 15.01 5.36 -8.45
CA SER A 315 15.12 4.68 -9.74
C SER A 315 13.75 4.44 -10.37
N ILE A 316 12.77 3.99 -9.58
CA ILE A 316 11.38 3.82 -10.04
C ILE A 316 10.79 5.18 -10.47
N MET A 317 10.99 6.24 -9.68
CA MET A 317 10.53 7.58 -10.04
C MET A 317 11.15 8.08 -11.36
N GLU A 318 12.45 7.91 -11.55
CA GLU A 318 13.15 8.29 -12.78
C GLU A 318 12.65 7.49 -13.98
N MET A 319 12.42 6.19 -13.79
CA MET A 319 11.85 5.33 -14.83
C MET A 319 10.44 5.76 -15.21
N THR A 320 9.56 6.05 -14.24
CA THR A 320 8.19 6.53 -14.53
C THR A 320 8.17 7.85 -15.29
N HIS A 321 9.14 8.71 -15.04
CA HIS A 321 9.30 9.97 -15.77
C HIS A 321 9.75 9.77 -17.22
N GLY A 322 10.45 8.68 -17.52
CA GLY A 322 10.97 8.34 -18.85
C GLY A 322 10.01 7.50 -19.72
N ILE A 323 8.84 7.13 -19.24
CA ILE A 323 7.86 6.33 -20.00
C ILE A 323 7.35 7.11 -21.22
N ASP A 324 7.31 6.44 -22.39
CA ASP A 324 6.60 6.89 -23.57
C ASP A 324 5.97 5.69 -24.29
N VAL A 325 4.68 5.50 -24.09
CA VAL A 325 3.90 4.42 -24.72
C VAL A 325 2.92 4.93 -25.78
N ARG A 326 3.09 6.17 -26.29
CA ARG A 326 2.25 6.71 -27.35
C ARG A 326 2.22 5.83 -28.61
N PRO A 327 3.38 5.34 -29.10
CA PRO A 327 3.40 4.45 -30.25
C PRO A 327 2.65 3.13 -30.01
N LEU A 328 2.66 2.62 -28.78
CA LEU A 328 1.97 1.40 -28.39
C LEU A 328 0.47 1.65 -28.23
N ALA A 329 0.08 2.79 -27.65
CA ALA A 329 -1.31 3.14 -27.43
C ALA A 329 -2.11 3.23 -28.75
N VAL A 330 -1.52 3.78 -29.82
CA VAL A 330 -2.17 3.85 -31.14
C VAL A 330 -2.27 2.50 -31.86
N ALA A 331 -1.49 1.51 -31.44
CA ALA A 331 -1.48 0.16 -32.00
C ALA A 331 -2.45 -0.80 -31.28
N LEU A 332 -3.14 -0.35 -30.23
CA LEU A 332 -4.09 -1.17 -29.48
C LEU A 332 -5.37 -1.41 -30.30
N ASP A 333 -5.76 -2.70 -30.36
CA ASP A 333 -7.05 -3.12 -30.93
C ASP A 333 -7.98 -3.76 -29.88
N THR A 334 -7.49 -3.92 -28.66
CA THR A 334 -8.23 -4.48 -27.54
C THR A 334 -9.25 -3.48 -27.01
N PRO A 335 -10.52 -3.90 -26.75
CA PRO A 335 -11.52 -3.04 -26.15
C PRO A 335 -10.98 -2.36 -24.87
N THR A 336 -10.99 -1.03 -24.84
CA THR A 336 -10.35 -0.26 -23.77
C THR A 336 -11.31 0.73 -23.13
N LEU A 337 -11.33 0.74 -21.79
CA LEU A 337 -12.02 1.74 -20.96
C LEU A 337 -10.97 2.58 -20.24
N VAL A 338 -11.02 3.89 -20.44
CA VAL A 338 -10.13 4.85 -19.75
C VAL A 338 -10.98 5.65 -18.75
N LEU A 339 -10.58 5.65 -17.49
CA LEU A 339 -11.19 6.46 -16.43
C LEU A 339 -10.14 7.37 -15.80
N HIS A 340 -10.54 8.60 -15.45
CA HIS A 340 -9.61 9.54 -14.83
C HIS A 340 -10.34 10.55 -13.94
N SER A 341 -9.78 10.80 -12.74
CA SER A 341 -10.28 11.83 -11.83
C SER A 341 -10.00 13.23 -12.37
N ARG A 342 -11.01 14.11 -12.40
CA ARG A 342 -10.86 15.47 -12.96
C ARG A 342 -9.88 16.34 -12.20
N GLY A 343 -9.84 16.17 -10.89
CA GLY A 343 -8.97 16.94 -9.99
C GLY A 343 -7.74 16.18 -9.54
N ASP A 344 -7.33 15.12 -10.25
CA ASP A 344 -6.17 14.29 -9.93
C ASP A 344 -4.92 15.15 -9.73
N ALA A 345 -4.41 15.17 -8.49
CA ALA A 345 -3.27 16.01 -8.13
C ALA A 345 -1.92 15.37 -8.48
N MET A 346 -1.90 14.05 -8.76
CA MET A 346 -0.67 13.32 -9.09
C MET A 346 -0.45 13.20 -10.60
N VAL A 347 -1.50 12.82 -11.33
CA VAL A 347 -1.49 12.70 -12.79
C VAL A 347 -2.58 13.61 -13.38
N PRO A 348 -2.20 14.72 -14.01
CA PRO A 348 -3.19 15.68 -14.56
C PRO A 348 -4.20 15.02 -15.49
N PHE A 349 -5.45 15.43 -15.40
CA PHE A 349 -6.60 14.92 -16.16
C PHE A 349 -6.37 14.81 -17.68
N GLU A 350 -5.61 15.76 -18.24
CA GLU A 350 -5.27 15.78 -19.65
C GLU A 350 -4.49 14.53 -20.11
N ASN A 351 -3.81 13.83 -19.20
CA ASN A 351 -3.12 12.57 -19.53
C ASN A 351 -4.11 11.44 -19.81
N GLY A 352 -5.21 11.36 -19.05
CA GLY A 352 -6.29 10.42 -19.32
C GLY A 352 -7.00 10.72 -20.64
N ARG A 353 -7.26 12.00 -20.92
CA ARG A 353 -7.81 12.44 -22.22
C ARG A 353 -6.89 12.08 -23.38
N MET A 354 -5.58 12.29 -23.21
CA MET A 354 -4.58 11.92 -24.21
C MET A 354 -4.62 10.41 -24.47
N LEU A 355 -4.62 9.57 -23.44
CA LEU A 355 -4.74 8.12 -23.59
C LEU A 355 -5.98 7.73 -24.38
N ALA A 356 -7.14 8.25 -24.00
CA ALA A 356 -8.41 7.97 -24.69
C ALA A 356 -8.44 8.46 -26.15
N THR A 357 -7.70 9.51 -26.46
CA THR A 357 -7.57 10.02 -27.83
C THR A 357 -6.62 9.18 -28.68
N LEU A 358 -5.55 8.64 -28.07
CA LEU A 358 -4.55 7.82 -28.77
C LEU A 358 -5.05 6.41 -29.07
N ILE A 359 -5.82 5.81 -28.14
CA ILE A 359 -6.27 4.42 -28.25
C ILE A 359 -7.52 4.34 -29.13
N PRO A 360 -7.48 3.63 -30.27
CA PRO A 360 -8.63 3.50 -31.16
C PRO A 360 -9.84 2.90 -30.44
N GLY A 361 -11.00 3.52 -30.57
CA GLY A 361 -12.24 3.01 -29.99
C GLY A 361 -12.32 3.03 -28.45
N ALA A 362 -11.37 3.64 -27.76
CA ALA A 362 -11.41 3.73 -26.31
C ALA A 362 -12.62 4.53 -25.82
N ARG A 363 -13.32 3.99 -24.81
CA ARG A 363 -14.35 4.72 -24.07
C ARG A 363 -13.68 5.53 -22.95
N PHE A 364 -14.00 6.82 -22.83
CA PHE A 364 -13.48 7.70 -21.79
C PHE A 364 -14.55 8.08 -20.77
N VAL A 365 -14.25 7.91 -19.48
CA VAL A 365 -15.14 8.26 -18.38
C VAL A 365 -14.42 9.18 -17.40
N PRO A 366 -14.77 10.46 -17.35
CA PRO A 366 -14.29 11.36 -16.31
C PRO A 366 -15.00 11.09 -14.99
N LEU A 367 -14.25 11.12 -13.89
CA LEU A 367 -14.75 10.93 -12.53
C LEU A 367 -14.61 12.22 -11.72
N GLU A 368 -15.64 12.56 -10.95
CA GLU A 368 -15.63 13.73 -10.09
C GLU A 368 -14.92 13.40 -8.76
N SER A 369 -13.61 13.49 -8.78
CA SER A 369 -12.72 13.27 -7.62
C SER A 369 -11.45 14.11 -7.77
N ARG A 370 -10.81 14.42 -6.66
CA ARG A 370 -9.46 15.00 -6.58
C ARG A 370 -8.39 13.96 -6.26
N ASN A 371 -8.82 12.77 -5.82
CA ASN A 371 -7.93 11.71 -5.43
C ASN A 371 -7.39 10.96 -6.66
N HIS A 372 -6.09 10.68 -6.65
CA HIS A 372 -5.47 9.79 -7.64
C HIS A 372 -5.83 8.33 -7.39
N VAL A 373 -5.97 7.94 -6.13
CA VAL A 373 -6.50 6.64 -5.73
C VAL A 373 -7.87 6.88 -5.09
N LEU A 374 -8.94 6.39 -5.73
CA LEU A 374 -10.31 6.60 -5.24
C LEU A 374 -10.50 5.99 -3.85
N LEU A 375 -11.16 6.74 -2.98
CA LEU A 375 -11.49 6.31 -1.63
C LEU A 375 -12.89 5.67 -1.59
N GLU A 376 -13.09 4.72 -0.69
CA GLU A 376 -14.35 3.97 -0.54
C GLU A 376 -15.57 4.88 -0.32
N THR A 377 -15.35 6.01 0.35
CA THR A 377 -16.41 6.93 0.78
C THR A 377 -16.80 7.99 -0.24
N GLU A 378 -16.06 8.12 -1.36
CA GLU A 378 -16.38 9.14 -2.36
C GLU A 378 -17.35 8.63 -3.44
N PRO A 379 -18.24 9.48 -3.95
CA PRO A 379 -19.22 9.08 -4.98
C PRO A 379 -18.57 8.54 -6.27
N ALA A 380 -17.39 9.06 -6.62
CA ALA A 380 -16.62 8.62 -7.78
C ALA A 380 -16.25 7.13 -7.72
N TRP A 381 -16.10 6.55 -6.52
CA TRP A 381 -15.85 5.12 -6.35
C TRP A 381 -17.03 4.26 -6.83
N ALA A 382 -18.26 4.64 -6.50
CA ALA A 382 -19.45 3.93 -6.96
C ALA A 382 -19.57 3.98 -8.49
N GLN A 383 -19.33 5.15 -9.08
CA GLN A 383 -19.33 5.34 -10.53
C GLN A 383 -18.22 4.49 -11.19
N PHE A 384 -17.00 4.49 -10.63
CA PHE A 384 -15.90 3.65 -11.12
C PHE A 384 -16.30 2.16 -11.15
N LEU A 385 -16.88 1.65 -10.06
CA LEU A 385 -17.30 0.25 -9.98
C LEU A 385 -18.39 -0.09 -11.01
N GLU A 386 -19.38 0.79 -11.18
CA GLU A 386 -20.46 0.59 -12.17
C GLU A 386 -19.88 0.50 -13.59
N GLU A 387 -19.01 1.43 -13.96
CA GLU A 387 -18.39 1.50 -15.27
C GLU A 387 -17.47 0.30 -15.55
N VAL A 388 -16.65 -0.09 -14.57
CA VAL A 388 -15.74 -1.24 -14.70
C VAL A 388 -16.53 -2.55 -14.77
N ARG A 389 -17.53 -2.75 -13.92
CA ARG A 389 -18.38 -3.95 -13.94
C ARG A 389 -19.16 -4.07 -15.24
N GLY A 390 -19.78 -2.98 -15.68
CA GLY A 390 -20.48 -2.95 -16.96
C GLY A 390 -19.58 -3.26 -18.14
N PHE A 391 -18.36 -2.72 -18.12
CA PHE A 391 -17.38 -2.94 -19.18
C PHE A 391 -16.82 -4.36 -19.16
N LEU A 392 -16.42 -4.91 -18.00
CA LEU A 392 -15.87 -6.26 -17.90
C LEU A 392 -16.92 -7.36 -18.07
N GLY A 393 -18.22 -7.05 -17.94
CA GLY A 393 -19.29 -8.03 -18.11
C GLY A 393 -19.53 -8.90 -16.85
N GLY A 394 -19.18 -8.39 -15.66
CA GLY A 394 -19.53 -9.00 -14.38
C GLY A 394 -20.90 -8.49 -13.92
N ALA A 395 -21.84 -9.42 -13.69
CA ALA A 395 -23.09 -9.16 -13.00
C ALA A 395 -22.84 -8.89 -11.51
#